data_68f0b7432768091b486d054811add30c
#
_entry.id   68f0b7432768091b486d054811add30c
#
_cell.length_a   1.000
_cell.length_b   1.000
_cell.length_c   1.000
_cell.angle_alpha   90.00
_cell.angle_beta   90.00
_cell.angle_gamma   90.00
#
_symmetry.space_group_name_H-M   'P 1'
#
loop_
_entity.id
_entity.type
_entity.pdbx_description
1 polymer ?
#
loop_
_entity_poly.entity_id
_entity_poly.type
_entity_poly.pdbx_seq_one_letter_code
_entity_poly.pdbx_strand_id
1 'polypeptide(L)'
;MERREKMFKKIISAISALCVVVSCTVSGYAFQYVDTKTGEIDKPVSDTVGALLEGIFTGDTIEVEDPDRREVGFEDKNGNGIVDDAGDVKMHFPDFVTVDGVTYAYYIKWDDNNGAYGINDEGKPIERSCIGLATTTDGINFDHKGLVIAAEADTGYDGYMASFPGVWYEDGIWYVAYECNQAGNNGDVALATSTDGIHFDKKGIIIDHKKGGAWTSYNVGTPDIYKEGDMWYVTFHGFGNVNGKRDVQIGVAYGTDLMNLTIHDGPIIETSDNKEDHDSGTCGRRDIIKYKDYYYMCYEVSTDSTTVYYDFQHASWGHMFARSKDMIHWEKAPNALHEFTEWDYAYDGPAWLPLGDKLYLYYRTFNVTTAAVEFKLTRKIVTDEASGISAKIGVDQALKVEPITSGGKYILAKRNIEKGYDAKVLDISILEGDKEVALEEPLTFSMKLDPDSVFDGTVKVNHLKITTLEEIPSTFKDGVLTFDDRLSKEVILTYEPKLYGDVNRDLTVDISDALVTLQKSVGLVEFDEKQTILADVDGSEGVTVSDALAVLQYAVGIVDNLPKVNLK
;
A
#
# COMPACT_ATOMS: atom_id res chain seq x y z
N MET A 1 -6.17 -3.83 64.87
CA MET A 1 -6.37 -2.67 63.98
C MET A 1 -5.21 -2.48 63.02
N GLU A 2 -4.00 -2.46 63.47
CA GLU A 2 -2.78 -2.22 62.63
C GLU A 2 -2.53 -3.21 61.51
N ARG A 3 -2.92 -4.49 61.68
CA ARG A 3 -2.79 -5.51 60.62
C ARG A 3 -3.78 -5.33 59.47
N ARG A 4 -4.97 -4.79 59.75
CA ARG A 4 -5.96 -4.47 58.70
C ARG A 4 -5.59 -3.22 57.93
N GLU A 5 -5.01 -2.22 58.57
CA GLU A 5 -4.52 -1.00 57.89
C GLU A 5 -3.32 -1.26 56.95
N LYS A 6 -2.39 -2.12 57.36
CA LYS A 6 -1.26 -2.54 56.50
C LYS A 6 -1.72 -3.39 55.31
N MET A 7 -2.75 -4.18 55.46
CA MET A 7 -3.33 -4.96 54.37
C MET A 7 -4.11 -4.05 53.41
N PHE A 8 -4.84 -3.05 53.94
CA PHE A 8 -5.56 -2.08 53.13
C PHE A 8 -4.62 -1.17 52.33
N LYS A 9 -3.49 -0.72 52.91
CA LYS A 9 -2.45 0.04 52.21
C LYS A 9 -1.76 -0.78 51.12
N LYS A 10 -1.53 -2.09 51.32
CA LYS A 10 -1.02 -2.99 50.29
C LYS A 10 -2.00 -3.23 49.15
N ILE A 11 -3.31 -3.33 49.47
CA ILE A 11 -4.37 -3.48 48.45
C ILE A 11 -4.53 -2.19 47.65
N ILE A 12 -4.49 -1.02 48.28
CA ILE A 12 -4.55 0.27 47.58
C ILE A 12 -3.30 0.48 46.71
N SER A 13 -2.11 0.10 47.20
CA SER A 13 -0.89 0.15 46.42
C SER A 13 -0.91 -0.83 45.23
N ALA A 14 -1.47 -2.02 45.40
CA ALA A 14 -1.64 -2.98 44.31
C ALA A 14 -2.72 -2.56 43.30
N ILE A 15 -3.81 -1.94 43.77
CA ILE A 15 -4.85 -1.38 42.90
C ILE A 15 -4.33 -0.15 42.17
N SER A 16 -3.55 0.71 42.81
CA SER A 16 -2.91 1.86 42.16
C SER A 16 -1.86 1.42 41.14
N ALA A 17 -1.08 0.37 41.42
CA ALA A 17 -0.16 -0.21 40.47
C ALA A 17 -0.90 -0.91 39.32
N LEU A 18 -2.02 -1.58 39.59
CA LEU A 18 -2.85 -2.19 38.56
C LEU A 18 -3.61 -1.14 37.73
N CYS A 19 -4.09 -0.05 38.36
CA CYS A 19 -4.68 1.07 37.61
C CYS A 19 -3.66 1.83 36.75
N VAL A 20 -2.41 1.95 37.21
CA VAL A 20 -1.34 2.53 36.37
C VAL A 20 -0.99 1.60 35.21
N VAL A 21 -0.94 0.28 35.42
CA VAL A 21 -0.73 -0.70 34.34
C VAL A 21 -1.95 -0.76 33.40
N VAL A 22 -3.18 -0.70 33.92
CA VAL A 22 -4.39 -0.70 33.08
C VAL A 22 -4.64 0.66 32.41
N SER A 23 -4.24 1.79 33.03
CA SER A 23 -4.32 3.11 32.38
C SER A 23 -3.22 3.31 31.34
N CYS A 24 -2.07 2.64 31.48
CA CYS A 24 -1.06 2.59 30.43
C CYS A 24 -1.44 1.64 29.27
N THR A 25 -2.38 0.71 29.49
CA THR A 25 -2.88 -0.21 28.44
C THR A 25 -4.16 0.25 27.75
N VAL A 26 -4.80 1.34 28.21
CA VAL A 26 -6.05 1.89 27.63
C VAL A 26 -5.87 3.32 27.08
N SER A 27 -4.80 4.02 27.47
CA SER A 27 -4.47 5.30 26.83
C SER A 27 -3.53 5.03 25.66
N GLY A 28 -4.15 4.88 24.49
CA GLY A 28 -3.47 4.95 23.20
C GLY A 28 -2.18 4.13 23.16
N TYR A 29 -2.17 3.06 22.45
CA TYR A 29 -0.93 2.64 21.83
C TYR A 29 -0.46 3.85 21.00
N ALA A 30 0.31 4.75 21.61
CA ALA A 30 1.31 5.45 20.87
C ALA A 30 2.19 4.31 20.39
N PHE A 31 1.98 3.86 19.16
CA PHE A 31 2.83 2.88 18.53
C PHE A 31 4.23 3.48 18.59
N GLN A 32 5.06 2.89 19.44
CA GLN A 32 6.46 3.22 19.43
C GLN A 32 6.98 2.65 18.13
N TYR A 33 7.32 3.53 17.25
CA TYR A 33 7.92 3.20 15.99
C TYR A 33 9.36 2.76 16.26
N VAL A 34 9.65 1.55 15.86
CA VAL A 34 11.02 1.07 15.78
C VAL A 34 11.57 1.64 14.48
N ASP A 35 12.69 2.34 14.51
CA ASP A 35 13.40 2.70 13.30
C ASP A 35 13.56 1.43 12.46
N THR A 36 13.12 1.48 11.22
CA THR A 36 13.01 0.32 10.34
C THR A 36 14.36 -0.37 10.11
N LYS A 37 15.44 0.32 10.38
CA LYS A 37 16.79 -0.16 10.13
C LYS A 37 17.63 -0.38 11.40
N THR A 38 17.16 0.05 12.57
CA THR A 38 17.95 -0.05 13.80
C THR A 38 17.39 -0.97 14.86
N GLY A 39 16.12 -1.38 14.75
CA GLY A 39 15.47 -2.11 15.83
C GLY A 39 15.31 -1.31 17.13
N GLU A 40 15.90 -0.12 17.22
CA GLU A 40 15.82 0.77 18.37
C GLU A 40 14.60 1.69 18.28
N ILE A 41 14.01 2.03 19.43
CA ILE A 41 12.87 2.96 19.52
C ILE A 41 13.44 4.38 19.46
N ASP A 42 13.87 4.83 18.28
CA ASP A 42 14.52 6.13 18.17
C ASP A 42 13.57 7.27 17.78
N LYS A 43 12.69 7.07 16.84
CA LYS A 43 11.57 7.97 16.53
C LYS A 43 10.48 7.22 15.80
N PRO A 44 9.18 7.44 16.14
CA PRO A 44 8.12 6.86 15.34
C PRO A 44 8.15 7.43 13.91
N VAL A 45 7.91 6.60 12.89
CA VAL A 45 7.41 7.11 11.60
C VAL A 45 6.21 7.98 11.96
N SER A 46 6.26 9.22 11.51
CA SER A 46 5.16 10.13 11.81
C SER A 46 3.86 9.58 11.23
N ASP A 47 2.74 9.99 11.81
CA ASP A 47 1.44 9.65 11.26
C ASP A 47 1.28 10.12 9.81
N THR A 48 1.99 11.17 9.40
CA THR A 48 2.06 11.66 8.02
C THR A 48 2.69 10.61 7.10
N VAL A 49 3.87 10.08 7.44
CA VAL A 49 4.51 9.01 6.66
C VAL A 49 3.68 7.74 6.71
N GLY A 50 3.12 7.42 7.87
CA GLY A 50 2.21 6.28 8.02
C GLY A 50 0.99 6.35 7.11
N ALA A 51 0.38 7.53 6.98
CA ALA A 51 -0.73 7.76 6.07
C ALA A 51 -0.32 7.59 4.60
N LEU A 52 0.90 7.99 4.21
CA LEU A 52 1.45 7.73 2.88
C LEU A 52 1.54 6.22 2.61
N LEU A 53 2.13 5.45 3.54
CA LEU A 53 2.27 4.00 3.41
C LEU A 53 0.91 3.30 3.34
N GLU A 54 -0.04 3.67 4.18
CA GLU A 54 -1.41 3.14 4.14
C GLU A 54 -2.13 3.54 2.84
N GLY A 55 -1.96 4.80 2.39
CA GLY A 55 -2.58 5.35 1.18
C GLY A 55 -2.22 4.59 -0.10
N ILE A 56 -1.01 4.01 -0.18
CA ILE A 56 -0.59 3.15 -1.30
C ILE A 56 -1.58 2.00 -1.53
N PHE A 57 -2.18 1.45 -0.46
CA PHE A 57 -3.06 0.28 -0.50
C PHE A 57 -4.54 0.63 -0.44
N THR A 58 -4.91 1.83 0.01
CA THR A 58 -6.31 2.29 0.04
C THR A 58 -6.78 2.87 -1.29
N GLY A 59 -5.88 3.09 -2.23
CA GLY A 59 -6.15 3.72 -3.51
C GLY A 59 -6.13 5.25 -3.43
N ASP A 60 -5.63 5.82 -2.34
CA ASP A 60 -5.35 7.24 -2.26
C ASP A 60 -4.31 7.65 -3.32
N THR A 61 -4.38 8.88 -3.79
CA THR A 61 -3.41 9.38 -4.76
C THR A 61 -2.19 9.88 -4.01
N ILE A 62 -1.04 9.27 -4.28
CA ILE A 62 0.26 9.74 -3.84
C ILE A 62 0.93 10.37 -5.06
N GLU A 63 1.23 11.64 -4.96
CA GLU A 63 2.00 12.34 -5.98
C GLU A 63 3.46 12.38 -5.56
N VAL A 64 4.31 11.95 -6.47
CA VAL A 64 5.74 12.24 -6.41
C VAL A 64 5.92 13.57 -7.14
N GLU A 65 6.17 14.64 -6.39
CA GLU A 65 6.37 15.94 -6.99
C GLU A 65 7.67 15.96 -7.80
N ASP A 66 7.55 15.94 -9.11
CA ASP A 66 8.64 16.02 -10.08
C ASP A 66 9.49 17.30 -9.94
N PRO A 67 8.94 18.48 -9.55
CA PRO A 67 9.75 19.67 -9.32
C PRO A 67 10.74 19.54 -8.16
N ASP A 68 10.49 18.66 -7.20
CA ASP A 68 11.36 18.42 -6.06
C ASP A 68 12.32 17.25 -6.25
N ARG A 69 12.30 16.61 -7.41
CA ARG A 69 13.29 15.61 -7.79
C ARG A 69 14.68 16.23 -7.80
N ARG A 70 15.59 15.64 -7.05
CA ARG A 70 16.97 16.10 -6.93
C ARG A 70 17.91 14.96 -7.20
N GLU A 71 18.92 15.21 -7.99
CA GLU A 71 20.08 14.35 -8.02
C GLU A 71 20.88 14.56 -6.75
N VAL A 72 21.18 13.47 -6.05
CA VAL A 72 21.84 13.49 -4.73
C VAL A 72 23.03 12.55 -4.70
N GLY A 73 23.87 12.71 -3.69
CA GLY A 73 24.96 11.79 -3.43
C GLY A 73 26.05 11.79 -4.49
N PHE A 74 26.28 12.91 -5.16
CA PHE A 74 27.40 13.07 -6.07
C PHE A 74 28.37 14.18 -5.60
N GLU A 75 29.62 14.05 -5.97
CA GLU A 75 30.65 15.06 -5.72
C GLU A 75 31.44 15.26 -7.03
N ASP A 76 31.27 16.43 -7.63
CA ASP A 76 32.07 16.90 -8.78
C ASP A 76 33.40 17.46 -8.25
N LYS A 77 34.45 16.63 -8.22
CA LYS A 77 35.75 17.00 -7.65
C LYS A 77 36.55 17.95 -8.51
N ASN A 78 36.29 18.00 -9.80
CA ASN A 78 37.00 18.89 -10.71
C ASN A 78 36.25 20.19 -10.98
N GLY A 79 34.96 20.30 -10.59
CA GLY A 79 34.14 21.50 -10.72
C GLY A 79 33.72 21.84 -12.16
N ASN A 80 33.69 20.85 -13.07
CA ASN A 80 33.31 21.07 -14.46
C ASN A 80 31.80 21.04 -14.70
N GLY A 81 30.99 20.67 -13.68
CA GLY A 81 29.54 20.56 -13.76
C GLY A 81 29.04 19.25 -14.37
N ILE A 82 29.92 18.29 -14.59
CA ILE A 82 29.61 16.97 -15.15
C ILE A 82 30.16 15.90 -14.22
N VAL A 83 29.29 15.03 -13.69
CA VAL A 83 29.68 13.94 -12.79
C VAL A 83 29.92 12.68 -13.62
N ASP A 84 30.99 12.68 -14.42
CA ASP A 84 31.35 11.60 -15.33
C ASP A 84 32.84 11.26 -15.37
N ASP A 85 33.66 12.08 -14.72
CA ASP A 85 35.10 11.95 -14.77
C ASP A 85 35.65 10.96 -13.74
N ALA A 86 36.80 10.38 -14.03
CA ALA A 86 37.55 9.56 -13.09
C ALA A 86 37.87 10.38 -11.82
N GLY A 87 37.40 9.90 -10.68
CA GLY A 87 37.60 10.53 -9.38
C GLY A 87 36.38 11.26 -8.83
N ASP A 88 35.32 11.47 -9.61
CA ASP A 88 34.05 11.94 -9.07
C ASP A 88 33.36 10.85 -8.24
N VAL A 89 32.59 11.27 -7.25
CA VAL A 89 31.85 10.32 -6.39
C VAL A 89 30.40 10.26 -6.85
N LYS A 90 29.92 9.04 -7.10
CA LYS A 90 28.52 8.75 -7.40
C LYS A 90 28.00 7.76 -6.37
N MET A 91 26.91 8.11 -5.71
CA MET A 91 26.23 7.21 -4.79
C MET A 91 25.25 6.34 -5.60
N HIS A 92 25.53 5.04 -5.70
CA HIS A 92 24.66 4.10 -6.40
C HIS A 92 24.00 3.14 -5.44
N PHE A 93 22.72 2.88 -5.62
CA PHE A 93 21.98 1.90 -4.85
C PHE A 93 22.21 2.05 -3.34
N PRO A 94 21.93 3.21 -2.76
CA PRO A 94 22.12 3.42 -1.32
C PRO A 94 21.15 2.56 -0.51
N ASP A 95 21.56 2.20 0.69
CA ASP A 95 20.69 1.76 1.76
C ASP A 95 20.98 2.57 3.03
N PHE A 96 19.97 2.81 3.85
CA PHE A 96 20.01 3.82 4.89
C PHE A 96 19.75 3.25 6.27
N VAL A 97 20.46 3.79 7.25
CA VAL A 97 20.16 3.61 8.68
C VAL A 97 20.37 4.93 9.41
N THR A 98 19.45 5.31 10.28
CA THR A 98 19.55 6.54 11.07
C THR A 98 19.91 6.19 12.50
N VAL A 99 21.02 6.77 12.99
CA VAL A 99 21.51 6.59 14.35
C VAL A 99 21.77 7.97 14.94
N ASP A 100 21.19 8.27 16.12
CA ASP A 100 21.33 9.55 16.82
C ASP A 100 21.04 10.78 15.95
N GLY A 101 20.07 10.67 15.04
CA GLY A 101 19.66 11.75 14.14
C GLY A 101 20.59 12.00 12.95
N VAL A 102 21.55 11.14 12.73
CA VAL A 102 22.41 11.12 11.54
C VAL A 102 22.07 9.89 10.71
N THR A 103 21.75 10.10 9.44
CA THR A 103 21.51 9.01 8.50
C THR A 103 22.79 8.59 7.82
N TYR A 104 23.11 7.32 7.90
CA TYR A 104 24.25 6.67 7.26
C TYR A 104 23.73 6.03 5.97
N ALA A 105 24.30 6.42 4.84
CA ALA A 105 24.01 5.87 3.52
C ALA A 105 25.16 4.97 3.08
N TYR A 106 24.93 3.66 3.04
CA TYR A 106 25.87 2.73 2.45
C TYR A 106 25.49 2.52 0.99
N TYR A 107 26.45 2.59 0.06
CA TYR A 107 26.17 2.61 -1.37
C TYR A 107 27.26 1.90 -2.18
N ILE A 108 26.96 1.54 -3.41
CA ILE A 108 27.94 0.99 -4.33
C ILE A 108 28.91 2.11 -4.75
N LYS A 109 30.19 1.89 -4.48
CA LYS A 109 31.29 2.73 -4.91
C LYS A 109 32.22 1.93 -5.82
N TRP A 110 32.50 2.46 -7.00
CA TRP A 110 33.54 1.92 -7.85
C TRP A 110 34.89 2.39 -7.32
N ASP A 111 35.83 1.48 -7.12
CA ASP A 111 37.12 1.81 -6.53
C ASP A 111 38.24 1.65 -7.54
N ASP A 112 38.64 2.77 -8.12
CA ASP A 112 39.75 2.88 -9.04
C ASP A 112 41.11 2.56 -8.38
N ASN A 113 41.19 2.67 -7.05
CA ASN A 113 42.44 2.51 -6.29
C ASN A 113 42.69 1.10 -5.79
N ASN A 114 41.66 0.22 -5.79
CA ASN A 114 41.77 -1.15 -5.28
C ASN A 114 42.35 -2.14 -6.31
N GLY A 115 42.91 -1.63 -7.40
CA GLY A 115 43.53 -2.38 -8.48
C GLY A 115 42.49 -2.99 -9.41
N ALA A 116 42.82 -3.01 -10.70
CA ALA A 116 42.00 -3.68 -11.70
C ALA A 116 41.88 -5.17 -11.37
N TYR A 117 40.66 -5.70 -11.34
CA TYR A 117 40.42 -7.13 -11.24
C TYR A 117 41.03 -7.90 -12.42
N GLY A 118 41.13 -7.23 -13.58
CA GLY A 118 41.67 -7.73 -14.82
C GLY A 118 41.60 -6.66 -15.89
N ILE A 119 41.79 -7.07 -17.13
CA ILE A 119 41.62 -6.23 -18.31
C ILE A 119 40.51 -6.87 -19.15
N ASN A 120 39.51 -6.08 -19.57
CA ASN A 120 38.45 -6.53 -20.45
C ASN A 120 38.92 -6.74 -21.87
N ASP A 121 38.06 -7.25 -22.76
CA ASP A 121 38.40 -7.53 -24.18
C ASP A 121 38.80 -6.28 -24.97
N GLU A 122 38.47 -5.08 -24.46
CA GLU A 122 38.86 -3.78 -25.02
C GLU A 122 40.20 -3.26 -24.50
N GLY A 123 40.83 -4.01 -23.59
CA GLY A 123 42.10 -3.61 -22.95
C GLY A 123 41.94 -2.59 -21.81
N LYS A 124 40.72 -2.37 -21.29
CA LYS A 124 40.46 -1.46 -20.16
C LYS A 124 40.47 -2.22 -18.84
N PRO A 125 40.92 -1.57 -17.75
CA PRO A 125 40.80 -2.14 -16.42
C PRO A 125 39.35 -2.45 -16.05
N ILE A 126 39.12 -3.60 -15.46
CA ILE A 126 37.83 -3.94 -14.85
C ILE A 126 37.88 -3.48 -13.39
N GLU A 127 37.10 -2.45 -13.08
CA GLU A 127 36.99 -1.91 -11.72
C GLU A 127 36.26 -2.87 -10.80
N ARG A 128 36.62 -2.86 -9.52
CA ARG A 128 35.90 -3.62 -8.49
C ARG A 128 34.80 -2.76 -7.93
N SER A 129 33.61 -3.33 -7.77
CA SER A 129 32.56 -2.65 -7.03
C SER A 129 32.70 -2.95 -5.54
N CYS A 130 32.61 -1.92 -4.73
CA CYS A 130 32.83 -1.90 -3.31
C CYS A 130 31.71 -1.13 -2.61
N ILE A 131 31.72 -1.06 -1.29
CA ILE A 131 30.73 -0.29 -0.54
C ILE A 131 31.39 0.95 0.05
N GLY A 132 30.83 2.11 -0.28
CA GLY A 132 31.14 3.41 0.30
C GLY A 132 30.14 3.81 1.36
N LEU A 133 30.50 4.84 2.12
CA LEU A 133 29.67 5.47 3.14
C LEU A 133 29.55 6.97 2.88
N ALA A 134 28.35 7.50 3.02
CA ALA A 134 28.07 8.91 3.19
C ALA A 134 27.12 9.13 4.37
N THR A 135 27.08 10.33 4.92
CA THR A 135 26.16 10.70 5.99
C THR A 135 25.34 11.92 5.62
N THR A 136 24.12 11.99 6.13
CA THR A 136 23.22 13.12 5.93
C THR A 136 22.34 13.37 7.15
N THR A 137 21.81 14.58 7.29
CA THR A 137 20.79 14.93 8.28
C THR A 137 19.50 15.44 7.67
N ASP A 138 19.49 15.67 6.35
CA ASP A 138 18.35 16.23 5.59
C ASP A 138 17.90 15.33 4.43
N GLY A 139 18.63 14.22 4.16
CA GLY A 139 18.32 13.31 3.07
C GLY A 139 18.71 13.81 1.67
N ILE A 140 19.27 15.01 1.57
CA ILE A 140 19.59 15.67 0.29
C ILE A 140 21.09 15.96 0.17
N ASN A 141 21.68 16.50 1.22
CA ASN A 141 23.09 16.84 1.25
C ASN A 141 23.88 15.72 1.92
N PHE A 142 24.79 15.09 1.19
CA PHE A 142 25.56 13.96 1.66
C PHE A 142 27.02 14.33 1.84
N ASP A 143 27.60 13.93 2.99
CA ASP A 143 29.02 14.05 3.30
C ASP A 143 29.68 12.68 3.13
N HIS A 144 30.43 12.50 2.03
CA HIS A 144 31.07 11.24 1.67
C HIS A 144 32.27 10.93 2.58
N LYS A 145 32.26 9.73 3.17
CA LYS A 145 33.29 9.24 4.09
C LYS A 145 34.33 8.32 3.41
N GLY A 146 34.04 7.90 2.18
CA GLY A 146 34.92 7.02 1.42
C GLY A 146 34.52 5.55 1.46
N LEU A 147 35.47 4.68 1.15
CA LEU A 147 35.31 3.23 1.09
C LEU A 147 35.27 2.63 2.50
N VAL A 148 34.32 1.72 2.73
CA VAL A 148 34.18 1.02 4.03
C VAL A 148 34.22 -0.51 3.92
N ILE A 149 33.77 -1.10 2.79
CA ILE A 149 33.91 -2.54 2.53
C ILE A 149 34.49 -2.71 1.13
N ALA A 150 35.72 -3.15 1.04
CA ALA A 150 36.40 -3.41 -0.22
C ALA A 150 36.08 -4.82 -0.75
N ALA A 151 36.10 -4.99 -2.06
CA ALA A 151 36.18 -6.31 -2.66
C ALA A 151 37.61 -6.84 -2.54
N GLU A 152 37.80 -8.07 -2.01
CA GLU A 152 39.12 -8.61 -1.68
C GLU A 152 39.29 -10.04 -2.22
N ALA A 153 40.28 -10.24 -3.07
CA ALA A 153 40.50 -11.50 -3.77
C ALA A 153 40.87 -12.68 -2.84
N ASP A 154 41.44 -12.41 -1.69
CA ASP A 154 41.90 -13.40 -0.72
C ASP A 154 40.77 -13.97 0.17
N THR A 155 39.61 -13.34 0.21
CA THR A 155 38.43 -13.88 0.90
C THR A 155 37.88 -15.15 0.23
N GLY A 156 38.09 -15.30 -1.08
CA GLY A 156 37.61 -16.42 -1.87
C GLY A 156 36.14 -16.35 -2.29
N TYR A 157 35.39 -15.26 -1.94
CA TYR A 157 33.98 -15.09 -2.31
C TYR A 157 33.61 -13.69 -2.83
N ASP A 158 34.34 -12.63 -2.50
CA ASP A 158 34.03 -11.26 -2.91
C ASP A 158 35.16 -10.55 -3.68
N GLY A 159 36.03 -11.32 -4.32
CA GLY A 159 37.21 -10.80 -5.00
C GLY A 159 36.95 -9.82 -6.14
N TYR A 160 35.78 -9.92 -6.74
CA TYR A 160 35.34 -9.03 -7.82
C TYR A 160 34.32 -8.00 -7.35
N MET A 161 33.39 -8.40 -6.49
CA MET A 161 32.26 -7.57 -6.12
C MET A 161 31.91 -7.71 -4.63
N ALA A 162 31.81 -6.57 -3.95
CA ALA A 162 31.13 -6.35 -2.69
C ALA A 162 30.16 -5.18 -2.90
N SER A 163 28.87 -5.45 -3.18
CA SER A 163 27.92 -4.46 -3.70
C SER A 163 26.54 -4.60 -3.10
N PHE A 164 25.66 -3.69 -3.47
CA PHE A 164 24.24 -3.73 -3.09
C PHE A 164 24.04 -3.96 -1.60
N PRO A 165 24.45 -2.99 -0.75
CA PRO A 165 24.33 -3.13 0.68
C PRO A 165 22.87 -3.14 1.12
N GLY A 166 22.57 -3.94 2.16
CA GLY A 166 21.43 -3.83 3.04
C GLY A 166 21.97 -3.64 4.47
N VAL A 167 21.55 -2.60 5.18
CA VAL A 167 22.15 -2.22 6.47
C VAL A 167 21.13 -2.32 7.60
N TRP A 168 21.62 -2.77 8.76
CA TRP A 168 20.90 -2.76 10.04
C TRP A 168 21.83 -2.30 11.17
N TYR A 169 21.29 -1.56 12.13
CA TYR A 169 22.01 -1.18 13.34
C TYR A 169 21.22 -1.57 14.58
N GLU A 170 21.87 -2.22 15.53
CA GLU A 170 21.28 -2.58 16.81
C GLU A 170 22.38 -2.74 17.87
N ASP A 171 22.13 -2.24 19.07
CA ASP A 171 23.00 -2.40 20.24
C ASP A 171 24.46 -1.98 19.99
N GLY A 172 24.69 -0.92 19.22
CA GLY A 172 26.03 -0.42 18.89
C GLY A 172 26.76 -1.21 17.81
N ILE A 173 26.07 -2.12 17.11
CA ILE A 173 26.64 -2.94 16.03
C ILE A 173 25.94 -2.63 14.72
N TRP A 174 26.72 -2.30 13.69
CA TRP A 174 26.27 -2.24 12.31
C TRP A 174 26.40 -3.61 11.66
N TYR A 175 25.37 -4.03 10.97
CA TYR A 175 25.31 -5.24 10.15
C TYR A 175 25.10 -4.81 8.71
N VAL A 176 25.98 -5.22 7.80
CA VAL A 176 25.83 -4.98 6.36
C VAL A 176 25.79 -6.33 5.64
N ALA A 177 24.62 -6.69 5.13
CA ALA A 177 24.49 -7.75 4.16
C ALA A 177 24.80 -7.17 2.78
N TYR A 178 25.53 -7.89 1.93
CA TYR A 178 25.91 -7.40 0.62
C TYR A 178 26.01 -8.52 -0.40
N GLU A 179 25.74 -8.19 -1.64
CA GLU A 179 25.99 -9.10 -2.76
C GLU A 179 27.49 -9.23 -3.00
N CYS A 180 27.95 -10.46 -3.09
CA CYS A 180 29.36 -10.77 -3.31
C CYS A 180 29.55 -11.69 -4.50
N ASN A 181 30.67 -11.54 -5.20
CA ASN A 181 31.03 -12.37 -6.34
C ASN A 181 32.54 -12.51 -6.45
N GLN A 182 32.97 -13.75 -6.68
CA GLN A 182 34.33 -14.04 -7.14
C GLN A 182 34.28 -14.07 -8.67
N ALA A 183 35.24 -13.50 -9.36
CA ALA A 183 35.24 -13.38 -10.82
C ALA A 183 34.77 -14.62 -11.57
N GLY A 184 33.83 -14.42 -12.46
CA GLY A 184 33.25 -15.48 -13.30
C GLY A 184 32.33 -16.45 -12.56
N ASN A 185 32.07 -16.23 -11.27
CA ASN A 185 31.11 -17.00 -10.47
C ASN A 185 29.77 -16.28 -10.34
N ASN A 186 28.75 -17.03 -9.95
CA ASN A 186 27.44 -16.49 -9.63
C ASN A 186 27.48 -15.77 -8.27
N GLY A 187 26.60 -14.77 -8.09
CA GLY A 187 26.53 -13.99 -6.85
C GLY A 187 25.91 -14.73 -5.68
N ASP A 188 26.42 -14.44 -4.50
CA ASP A 188 25.95 -14.88 -3.19
C ASP A 188 25.73 -13.65 -2.30
N VAL A 189 25.14 -13.83 -1.11
CA VAL A 189 25.03 -12.77 -0.10
C VAL A 189 25.99 -13.05 1.04
N ALA A 190 26.83 -12.07 1.36
CA ALA A 190 27.74 -12.08 2.48
C ALA A 190 27.36 -11.08 3.56
N LEU A 191 27.98 -11.20 4.74
CA LEU A 191 27.77 -10.34 5.88
C LEU A 191 29.10 -9.71 6.31
N ALA A 192 29.06 -8.44 6.70
CA ALA A 192 30.09 -7.76 7.45
C ALA A 192 29.47 -7.03 8.67
N THR A 193 30.24 -6.88 9.74
CA THR A 193 29.79 -6.16 10.95
C THR A 193 30.81 -5.13 11.38
N SER A 194 30.33 -4.09 12.06
CA SER A 194 31.17 -3.02 12.60
C SER A 194 30.63 -2.51 13.93
N THR A 195 31.51 -1.94 14.76
CA THR A 195 31.15 -1.23 15.99
C THR A 195 31.21 0.30 15.86
N ASP A 196 31.67 0.80 14.70
CA ASP A 196 31.80 2.24 14.45
C ASP A 196 31.14 2.67 13.10
N GLY A 197 30.61 1.70 12.34
CA GLY A 197 29.98 1.93 11.03
C GLY A 197 30.95 2.26 9.90
N ILE A 198 32.26 2.21 10.15
CA ILE A 198 33.32 2.57 9.18
C ILE A 198 34.27 1.40 8.94
N HIS A 199 34.71 0.73 10.01
CA HIS A 199 35.64 -0.39 9.94
C HIS A 199 34.85 -1.70 10.10
N PHE A 200 34.76 -2.47 9.02
CA PHE A 200 33.97 -3.67 8.96
C PHE A 200 34.78 -4.96 8.96
N ASP A 201 34.36 -5.91 9.80
CA ASP A 201 34.85 -7.28 9.81
C ASP A 201 33.96 -8.15 8.94
N LYS A 202 34.50 -8.73 7.88
CA LYS A 202 33.80 -9.68 6.99
C LYS A 202 33.55 -11.01 7.69
N LYS A 203 32.31 -11.50 7.66
CA LYS A 203 31.89 -12.74 8.33
C LYS A 203 31.76 -13.92 7.38
N GLY A 204 31.61 -13.68 6.06
CA GLY A 204 31.45 -14.70 5.04
C GLY A 204 30.05 -14.78 4.46
N ILE A 205 29.80 -15.79 3.64
CA ILE A 205 28.53 -16.01 2.95
C ILE A 205 27.44 -16.43 3.95
N ILE A 206 26.30 -15.74 3.90
CA ILE A 206 25.09 -16.06 4.68
C ILE A 206 23.98 -16.64 3.83
N ILE A 207 23.93 -16.34 2.51
CA ILE A 207 23.01 -16.96 1.55
C ILE A 207 23.79 -17.42 0.33
N ASP A 208 23.81 -18.71 0.10
CA ASP A 208 24.46 -19.39 -1.04
C ASP A 208 23.39 -19.69 -2.10
N HIS A 209 23.59 -19.17 -3.33
CA HIS A 209 22.64 -19.33 -4.45
C HIS A 209 22.29 -20.78 -4.75
N LYS A 210 23.18 -21.73 -4.45
CA LYS A 210 22.95 -23.17 -4.69
C LYS A 210 21.98 -23.81 -3.72
N LYS A 211 21.69 -23.14 -2.60
CA LYS A 211 20.84 -23.72 -1.53
C LYS A 211 19.36 -23.38 -1.66
N GLY A 212 18.98 -22.38 -2.46
CA GLY A 212 17.58 -21.97 -2.64
C GLY A 212 16.81 -22.73 -3.73
N GLY A 213 17.47 -23.65 -4.44
CA GLY A 213 16.83 -24.46 -5.47
C GLY A 213 16.95 -23.90 -6.90
N ALA A 214 16.02 -24.26 -7.79
CA ALA A 214 16.11 -23.91 -9.20
C ALA A 214 16.00 -22.40 -9.46
N TRP A 215 15.17 -21.70 -8.71
CA TRP A 215 14.89 -20.28 -8.88
C TRP A 215 16.03 -19.35 -8.42
N THR A 216 17.00 -19.85 -7.66
CA THR A 216 18.22 -19.12 -7.25
C THR A 216 19.49 -19.63 -7.94
N SER A 217 19.37 -20.58 -8.86
CA SER A 217 20.49 -21.39 -9.35
C SER A 217 21.59 -20.60 -10.09
N TYR A 218 21.33 -19.37 -10.50
CA TYR A 218 22.31 -18.51 -11.14
C TYR A 218 22.86 -17.45 -10.20
N ASN A 219 22.02 -16.84 -9.37
CA ASN A 219 22.41 -15.72 -8.53
C ASN A 219 21.42 -15.53 -7.37
N VAL A 220 21.93 -15.05 -6.25
CA VAL A 220 21.18 -14.35 -5.19
C VAL A 220 21.91 -13.04 -4.88
N GLY A 221 21.17 -11.97 -4.71
CA GLY A 221 21.82 -10.66 -4.50
C GLY A 221 20.86 -9.57 -4.04
N THR A 222 21.34 -8.34 -4.11
CA THR A 222 20.64 -7.13 -3.64
C THR A 222 19.96 -7.34 -2.28
N PRO A 223 20.67 -7.79 -1.22
CA PRO A 223 20.04 -8.08 0.06
C PRO A 223 19.46 -6.82 0.71
N ASP A 224 18.38 -6.99 1.46
CA ASP A 224 17.96 -6.09 2.52
C ASP A 224 17.82 -6.87 3.82
N ILE A 225 18.28 -6.31 4.94
CA ILE A 225 18.35 -6.99 6.24
C ILE A 225 17.40 -6.33 7.23
N TYR A 226 16.61 -7.14 7.92
CA TYR A 226 15.62 -6.71 8.89
C TYR A 226 15.61 -7.62 10.11
N LYS A 227 15.34 -7.06 11.30
CA LYS A 227 15.18 -7.84 12.53
C LYS A 227 13.86 -7.54 13.22
N GLU A 228 13.19 -8.58 13.68
CA GLU A 228 11.97 -8.48 14.48
C GLU A 228 12.10 -9.40 15.71
N GLY A 229 12.20 -8.80 16.89
CA GLY A 229 12.54 -9.54 18.09
C GLY A 229 13.88 -10.28 17.95
N ASP A 230 13.88 -11.59 18.12
CA ASP A 230 15.08 -12.42 17.97
C ASP A 230 15.29 -12.95 16.54
N MET A 231 14.36 -12.67 15.62
CA MET A 231 14.40 -13.20 14.25
C MET A 231 15.01 -12.19 13.29
N TRP A 232 16.00 -12.65 12.56
CA TRP A 232 16.54 -11.98 11.38
C TRP A 232 15.78 -12.42 10.14
N TYR A 233 15.57 -11.47 9.24
CA TYR A 233 15.07 -11.66 7.89
C TYR A 233 16.04 -10.99 6.93
N VAL A 234 16.53 -11.74 5.97
CA VAL A 234 17.33 -11.19 4.87
C VAL A 234 16.56 -11.45 3.59
N THR A 235 15.96 -10.41 3.03
CA THR A 235 15.33 -10.51 1.72
C THR A 235 16.39 -10.36 0.63
N PHE A 236 16.18 -11.01 -0.50
CA PHE A 236 17.15 -11.02 -1.60
C PHE A 236 16.45 -11.24 -2.93
N HIS A 237 17.06 -10.83 -4.04
CA HIS A 237 16.61 -11.34 -5.33
C HIS A 237 17.21 -12.72 -5.58
N GLY A 238 16.41 -13.62 -6.11
CA GLY A 238 16.87 -14.89 -6.66
C GLY A 238 16.72 -14.85 -8.18
N PHE A 239 17.75 -15.31 -8.89
CA PHE A 239 17.75 -15.49 -10.33
C PHE A 239 18.11 -16.91 -10.68
N GLY A 240 17.24 -17.56 -11.44
CA GLY A 240 17.41 -18.95 -11.80
C GLY A 240 16.60 -19.32 -13.03
N ASN A 241 16.47 -20.62 -13.28
CA ASN A 241 15.65 -21.15 -14.35
C ASN A 241 14.65 -22.15 -13.79
N VAL A 242 13.37 -21.79 -13.82
CA VAL A 242 12.27 -22.69 -13.44
C VAL A 242 11.44 -22.98 -14.68
N ASN A 243 11.41 -24.24 -15.12
CA ASN A 243 10.62 -24.69 -16.28
C ASN A 243 10.90 -23.92 -17.58
N GLY A 244 12.13 -23.43 -17.76
CA GLY A 244 12.54 -22.66 -18.95
C GLY A 244 12.30 -21.16 -18.85
N LYS A 245 11.62 -20.67 -17.81
CA LYS A 245 11.46 -19.27 -17.50
C LYS A 245 12.64 -18.79 -16.64
N ARG A 246 13.25 -17.69 -17.05
CA ARG A 246 14.41 -17.06 -16.40
C ARG A 246 13.96 -15.75 -15.80
N ASP A 247 13.52 -15.77 -14.55
CA ASP A 247 12.99 -14.61 -13.88
C ASP A 247 13.84 -14.21 -12.68
N VAL A 248 13.79 -12.93 -12.35
CA VAL A 248 14.30 -12.38 -11.10
C VAL A 248 13.12 -12.20 -10.15
N GLN A 249 13.18 -12.84 -9.00
CA GLN A 249 12.09 -12.88 -8.02
C GLN A 249 12.63 -12.59 -6.62
N ILE A 250 11.77 -12.12 -5.72
CA ILE A 250 12.17 -11.79 -4.35
C ILE A 250 11.96 -12.98 -3.44
N GLY A 251 13.00 -13.33 -2.67
CA GLY A 251 12.97 -14.34 -1.62
C GLY A 251 13.35 -13.79 -0.26
N VAL A 252 13.27 -14.66 0.75
CA VAL A 252 13.68 -14.36 2.12
C VAL A 252 14.42 -15.55 2.72
N ALA A 253 15.46 -15.23 3.49
CA ALA A 253 16.10 -16.17 4.41
C ALA A 253 15.90 -15.63 5.84
N TYR A 254 15.63 -16.53 6.80
CA TYR A 254 15.31 -16.13 8.16
C TYR A 254 15.92 -17.08 9.19
N GLY A 255 16.13 -16.57 10.38
CA GLY A 255 16.70 -17.33 11.50
C GLY A 255 17.09 -16.44 12.67
N THR A 256 17.46 -17.03 13.79
CA THR A 256 17.95 -16.29 14.97
C THR A 256 19.46 -16.01 14.92
N ASP A 257 20.15 -16.56 13.92
CA ASP A 257 21.57 -16.39 13.69
C ASP A 257 21.82 -16.10 12.20
N LEU A 258 22.37 -14.93 11.90
CA LEU A 258 22.67 -14.50 10.52
C LEU A 258 23.62 -15.44 9.78
N MET A 259 24.49 -16.14 10.49
CA MET A 259 25.41 -17.12 9.89
C MET A 259 24.74 -18.48 9.62
N ASN A 260 23.49 -18.66 10.07
CA ASN A 260 22.77 -19.94 9.93
C ASN A 260 21.30 -19.72 9.59
N LEU A 261 21.06 -19.03 8.47
CA LEU A 261 19.71 -18.71 7.98
C LEU A 261 19.10 -19.90 7.23
N THR A 262 17.78 -20.02 7.33
CA THR A 262 16.95 -20.92 6.51
C THR A 262 16.39 -20.12 5.33
N ILE A 263 16.68 -20.53 4.10
CA ILE A 263 16.08 -19.95 2.90
C ILE A 263 14.64 -20.47 2.82
N HIS A 264 13.68 -19.56 2.62
CA HIS A 264 12.28 -19.91 2.37
C HIS A 264 12.14 -20.74 1.10
N ASP A 265 11.24 -21.73 1.11
CA ASP A 265 10.98 -22.59 -0.04
C ASP A 265 10.18 -21.82 -1.11
N GLY A 266 10.89 -21.34 -2.12
CA GLY A 266 10.34 -20.48 -3.17
C GLY A 266 10.39 -18.98 -2.87
N PRO A 267 10.06 -18.16 -3.87
CA PRO A 267 10.00 -16.70 -3.71
C PRO A 267 8.81 -16.26 -2.84
N ILE A 268 8.93 -15.09 -2.22
CA ILE A 268 7.86 -14.41 -1.47
C ILE A 268 7.13 -13.37 -2.32
N ILE A 269 7.75 -12.89 -3.39
CA ILE A 269 7.12 -12.11 -4.47
C ILE A 269 7.57 -12.70 -5.80
N GLU A 270 6.59 -13.17 -6.56
CA GLU A 270 6.79 -13.75 -7.89
C GLU A 270 6.50 -12.73 -8.98
N THR A 271 7.14 -12.90 -10.14
CA THR A 271 6.78 -12.17 -11.35
C THR A 271 5.40 -12.59 -11.83
N SER A 272 4.68 -11.65 -12.47
CA SER A 272 3.39 -11.96 -13.10
C SER A 272 3.57 -12.80 -14.37
N ASP A 273 2.63 -13.72 -14.60
CA ASP A 273 2.55 -14.46 -15.87
C ASP A 273 1.88 -13.64 -16.99
N ASN A 274 1.17 -12.56 -16.65
CA ASN A 274 0.61 -11.63 -17.62
C ASN A 274 1.69 -10.64 -18.06
N LYS A 275 2.09 -10.68 -19.33
CA LYS A 275 3.15 -9.84 -19.87
C LYS A 275 2.86 -8.35 -19.90
N GLU A 276 1.60 -7.98 -19.74
CA GLU A 276 1.18 -6.57 -19.66
C GLU A 276 1.35 -5.98 -18.25
N ASP A 277 1.61 -6.83 -17.25
CA ASP A 277 1.84 -6.35 -15.88
C ASP A 277 3.26 -5.82 -15.72
N HIS A 278 3.41 -4.79 -14.90
CA HIS A 278 4.69 -4.10 -14.68
C HIS A 278 5.78 -5.01 -14.10
N ASP A 279 5.40 -6.06 -13.40
CA ASP A 279 6.30 -7.02 -12.76
C ASP A 279 6.40 -8.36 -13.49
N SER A 280 6.10 -8.37 -14.79
CA SER A 280 6.13 -9.62 -15.59
C SER A 280 7.54 -10.12 -15.90
N GLY A 281 8.56 -9.28 -15.77
CA GLY A 281 9.94 -9.63 -16.08
C GLY A 281 10.85 -9.73 -14.86
N THR A 282 10.75 -8.80 -13.94
CA THR A 282 11.62 -8.70 -12.75
C THR A 282 10.83 -8.24 -11.54
N CYS A 283 11.12 -8.87 -10.40
CA CYS A 283 10.91 -8.35 -9.06
C CYS A 283 12.27 -8.39 -8.37
N GLY A 284 12.90 -7.22 -8.22
CA GLY A 284 14.32 -7.15 -7.88
C GLY A 284 14.62 -6.50 -6.53
N ARG A 285 15.53 -5.51 -6.54
CA ARG A 285 15.92 -4.81 -5.33
C ARG A 285 14.72 -4.18 -4.63
N ARG A 286 14.79 -4.16 -3.31
CA ARG A 286 13.71 -3.67 -2.43
C ARG A 286 14.28 -3.04 -1.18
N ASP A 287 13.41 -2.30 -0.51
CA ASP A 287 13.62 -1.75 0.81
C ASP A 287 12.33 -1.85 1.62
N ILE A 288 12.44 -2.07 2.93
CA ILE A 288 11.32 -2.40 3.81
C ILE A 288 11.24 -1.42 4.97
N ILE A 289 10.03 -0.88 5.19
CA ILE A 289 9.68 -0.02 6.32
C ILE A 289 8.55 -0.68 7.12
N LYS A 290 8.66 -0.73 8.45
CA LYS A 290 7.56 -1.16 9.32
C LYS A 290 6.74 0.03 9.80
N TYR A 291 5.43 -0.07 9.68
CA TYR A 291 4.49 0.86 10.28
C TYR A 291 3.27 0.11 10.83
N LYS A 292 2.96 0.30 12.10
CA LYS A 292 1.93 -0.46 12.84
C LYS A 292 2.14 -1.98 12.67
N ASP A 293 1.10 -2.67 12.22
CA ASP A 293 1.09 -4.14 12.07
C ASP A 293 1.65 -4.63 10.72
N TYR A 294 2.12 -3.72 9.85
CA TYR A 294 2.55 -4.07 8.51
C TYR A 294 4.01 -3.68 8.24
N TYR A 295 4.68 -4.55 7.50
CA TYR A 295 5.89 -4.26 6.75
C TYR A 295 5.46 -3.78 5.36
N TYR A 296 6.00 -2.67 4.92
CA TYR A 296 5.77 -2.08 3.60
C TYR A 296 7.06 -2.20 2.81
N MET A 297 6.97 -2.73 1.62
CA MET A 297 8.09 -2.94 0.71
C MET A 297 7.91 -2.07 -0.53
N CYS A 298 8.94 -1.31 -0.90
CA CYS A 298 9.12 -0.76 -2.23
C CYS A 298 10.10 -1.65 -2.98
N TYR A 299 9.80 -2.08 -4.21
CA TYR A 299 10.67 -2.95 -4.99
C TYR A 299 10.69 -2.58 -6.46
N GLU A 300 11.83 -2.80 -7.10
CA GLU A 300 11.97 -2.59 -8.54
C GLU A 300 11.27 -3.69 -9.34
N VAL A 301 10.71 -3.29 -10.47
CA VAL A 301 10.04 -4.18 -11.42
C VAL A 301 10.43 -3.84 -12.85
N SER A 302 10.29 -4.81 -13.75
CA SER A 302 10.33 -4.59 -15.19
C SER A 302 9.34 -5.46 -15.94
N THR A 303 8.91 -4.99 -17.13
CA THR A 303 7.89 -5.66 -17.95
C THR A 303 8.46 -6.70 -18.93
N ASP A 304 9.77 -6.82 -19.09
CA ASP A 304 10.38 -7.80 -20.02
C ASP A 304 11.62 -8.45 -19.44
N SER A 305 11.50 -9.74 -19.11
CA SER A 305 12.58 -10.54 -18.55
C SER A 305 13.72 -10.83 -19.54
N THR A 306 13.49 -10.70 -20.84
CA THR A 306 14.51 -11.03 -21.85
C THR A 306 15.50 -9.89 -22.09
N THR A 307 15.13 -8.67 -21.72
CA THR A 307 15.93 -7.45 -21.94
C THR A 307 16.63 -6.94 -20.70
N VAL A 308 16.28 -7.45 -19.51
CA VAL A 308 16.74 -6.98 -18.19
C VAL A 308 18.26 -6.90 -18.05
N TYR A 309 19.02 -7.77 -18.72
CA TYR A 309 20.48 -7.84 -18.52
C TYR A 309 21.33 -7.19 -19.61
N TYR A 310 20.77 -6.93 -20.80
CA TYR A 310 21.61 -6.57 -21.95
C TYR A 310 21.12 -5.36 -22.76
N ASP A 311 19.89 -4.93 -22.57
CA ASP A 311 19.32 -3.82 -23.33
C ASP A 311 18.36 -2.96 -22.48
N PHE A 312 18.95 -2.07 -21.71
CA PHE A 312 18.20 -1.10 -20.89
C PHE A 312 17.30 -0.16 -21.72
N GLN A 313 17.40 -0.18 -23.04
CA GLN A 313 16.62 0.72 -23.90
C GLN A 313 15.19 0.23 -24.16
N HIS A 314 14.88 -1.03 -23.85
CA HIS A 314 13.60 -1.64 -24.18
C HIS A 314 12.81 -2.16 -22.97
N ALA A 315 13.41 -2.26 -21.79
CA ALA A 315 12.71 -2.67 -20.58
C ALA A 315 12.03 -1.48 -19.89
N SER A 316 10.75 -1.59 -19.62
CA SER A 316 10.04 -0.62 -18.78
C SER A 316 10.32 -0.94 -17.32
N TRP A 317 11.16 -0.15 -16.68
CA TRP A 317 11.46 -0.24 -15.27
C TRP A 317 10.54 0.67 -14.46
N GLY A 318 10.20 0.26 -13.27
CA GLY A 318 9.39 1.02 -12.34
C GLY A 318 9.50 0.51 -10.92
N HIS A 319 8.71 1.08 -10.02
CA HIS A 319 8.63 0.64 -8.64
C HIS A 319 7.20 0.20 -8.33
N MET A 320 7.07 -0.95 -7.71
CA MET A 320 5.85 -1.44 -7.12
C MET A 320 5.98 -1.54 -5.60
N PHE A 321 4.84 -1.74 -4.95
CA PHE A 321 4.74 -1.78 -3.50
C PHE A 321 4.01 -3.04 -3.07
N ALA A 322 4.44 -3.57 -1.93
CA ALA A 322 3.79 -4.69 -1.28
C ALA A 322 3.78 -4.46 0.24
N ARG A 323 2.85 -5.12 0.94
CA ARG A 323 2.82 -5.11 2.40
C ARG A 323 2.63 -6.52 2.95
N SER A 324 3.14 -6.75 4.15
CA SER A 324 3.04 -8.04 4.84
C SER A 324 2.88 -7.83 6.34
N LYS A 325 2.32 -8.84 7.03
CA LYS A 325 2.30 -8.88 8.50
C LYS A 325 3.39 -9.79 9.08
N ASP A 326 4.03 -10.61 8.26
CA ASP A 326 4.90 -11.69 8.73
C ASP A 326 6.21 -11.84 7.92
N MET A 327 6.48 -10.93 6.98
CA MET A 327 7.65 -10.96 6.08
C MET A 327 7.66 -12.13 5.07
N ILE A 328 6.63 -12.97 5.06
CA ILE A 328 6.51 -14.15 4.18
C ILE A 328 5.38 -13.99 3.18
N HIS A 329 4.20 -13.58 3.65
CA HIS A 329 3.00 -13.45 2.83
C HIS A 329 2.79 -11.98 2.49
N TRP A 330 2.94 -11.62 1.22
CA TRP A 330 2.91 -10.25 0.75
C TRP A 330 1.69 -9.98 -0.13
N GLU A 331 1.00 -8.89 0.15
CA GLU A 331 -0.06 -8.31 -0.66
C GLU A 331 0.54 -7.23 -1.55
N LYS A 332 0.53 -7.42 -2.88
CA LYS A 332 0.98 -6.40 -3.84
C LYS A 332 -0.03 -5.25 -3.89
N ALA A 333 0.44 -4.03 -3.98
CA ALA A 333 -0.40 -2.88 -4.29
C ALA A 333 -0.98 -3.00 -5.71
N PRO A 334 -2.20 -2.48 -5.96
CA PRO A 334 -2.89 -2.70 -7.23
C PRO A 334 -2.19 -2.05 -8.44
N ASN A 335 -1.37 -1.03 -8.23
CA ASN A 335 -0.71 -0.27 -9.30
C ASN A 335 0.74 0.07 -8.92
N ALA A 336 1.62 0.19 -9.92
CA ALA A 336 2.90 0.86 -9.75
C ALA A 336 2.63 2.35 -9.46
N LEU A 337 3.22 2.89 -8.40
CA LEU A 337 3.07 4.32 -8.07
C LEU A 337 4.04 5.20 -8.84
N HIS A 338 5.12 4.64 -9.29
CA HIS A 338 6.18 5.36 -9.98
C HIS A 338 6.44 4.67 -11.30
N GLU A 339 5.71 5.12 -12.31
CA GLU A 339 5.85 4.64 -13.67
C GLU A 339 6.98 5.40 -14.40
N PHE A 340 7.51 4.74 -15.41
CA PHE A 340 8.50 5.26 -16.32
C PHE A 340 8.05 6.59 -16.96
N THR A 341 8.90 7.61 -16.91
CA THR A 341 8.75 8.85 -17.69
C THR A 341 9.81 8.94 -18.80
N GLU A 342 9.58 9.77 -19.81
CA GLU A 342 10.53 9.96 -20.94
C GLU A 342 11.93 10.40 -20.50
N TRP A 343 12.11 10.86 -19.28
CA TRP A 343 13.36 11.39 -18.73
C TRP A 343 14.21 10.35 -18.00
N ASP A 344 13.59 9.27 -17.53
CA ASP A 344 14.24 8.27 -16.71
C ASP A 344 14.01 6.87 -17.30
N TYR A 345 14.95 6.41 -18.09
CA TYR A 345 14.89 5.08 -18.71
C TYR A 345 15.08 3.92 -17.74
N ALA A 346 15.47 4.17 -16.50
CA ALA A 346 15.67 3.15 -15.51
C ALA A 346 15.36 3.70 -14.11
N TYR A 347 14.20 3.35 -13.58
CA TYR A 347 13.88 3.46 -12.17
C TYR A 347 14.24 2.15 -11.51
N ASP A 348 15.50 1.95 -11.15
CA ASP A 348 15.92 0.73 -10.48
C ASP A 348 16.50 1.02 -9.10
N GLY A 349 16.60 -0.04 -8.29
CA GLY A 349 17.23 -0.03 -6.99
C GLY A 349 16.63 0.92 -5.97
N PRO A 350 15.31 0.85 -5.75
CA PRO A 350 14.65 1.73 -4.78
C PRO A 350 15.22 1.55 -3.38
N ALA A 351 15.31 2.67 -2.68
CA ALA A 351 15.50 2.72 -1.23
C ALA A 351 14.66 3.88 -0.70
N TRP A 352 14.01 3.73 0.42
CA TRP A 352 13.27 4.82 1.01
C TRP A 352 13.79 5.19 2.40
N LEU A 353 13.62 6.45 2.73
CA LEU A 353 14.08 7.03 3.97
C LEU A 353 12.95 7.85 4.59
N PRO A 354 12.36 7.40 5.68
CA PRO A 354 11.51 8.24 6.51
C PRO A 354 12.40 9.23 7.28
N LEU A 355 12.13 10.52 7.12
CA LEU A 355 12.88 11.57 7.80
C LEU A 355 11.93 12.65 8.33
N GLY A 356 11.56 12.58 9.61
CA GLY A 356 10.50 13.38 10.21
C GLY A 356 9.14 13.08 9.55
N ASP A 357 8.48 14.11 9.02
CA ASP A 357 7.18 13.97 8.32
C ASP A 357 7.32 13.68 6.82
N LYS A 358 8.52 13.43 6.36
CA LYS A 358 8.82 13.19 4.95
C LYS A 358 9.18 11.73 4.70
N LEU A 359 8.78 11.23 3.55
CA LEU A 359 9.21 9.95 3.02
C LEU A 359 9.92 10.21 1.68
N TYR A 360 11.22 9.96 1.66
CA TYR A 360 12.00 10.03 0.42
C TYR A 360 12.11 8.66 -0.21
N LEU A 361 11.98 8.61 -1.55
CA LEU A 361 12.37 7.47 -2.38
C LEU A 361 13.63 7.85 -3.14
N TYR A 362 14.63 7.00 -3.06
CA TYR A 362 15.88 7.08 -3.82
C TYR A 362 15.88 5.98 -4.87
N TYR A 363 16.36 6.31 -6.06
CA TYR A 363 16.49 5.34 -7.14
C TYR A 363 17.61 5.76 -8.11
N ARG A 364 18.11 4.82 -8.89
CA ARG A 364 19.09 5.13 -9.92
C ARG A 364 18.41 5.67 -11.17
N THR A 365 18.96 6.74 -11.74
CA THR A 365 18.52 7.34 -12.99
C THR A 365 19.29 6.77 -14.17
N PHE A 366 18.82 7.07 -15.40
CA PHE A 366 19.52 6.73 -16.65
C PHE A 366 20.96 7.27 -16.72
N ASN A 367 21.21 8.46 -16.17
CA ASN A 367 22.55 9.05 -16.11
C ASN A 367 23.47 8.39 -15.07
N VAL A 368 23.02 7.27 -14.49
CA VAL A 368 23.76 6.52 -13.46
C VAL A 368 24.03 7.39 -12.23
N THR A 369 23.12 8.30 -11.92
CA THR A 369 23.09 9.08 -10.68
C THR A 369 21.96 8.57 -9.80
N THR A 370 21.94 8.97 -8.52
CA THR A 370 20.83 8.71 -7.61
C THR A 370 19.92 9.91 -7.59
N ALA A 371 18.64 9.73 -7.86
CA ALA A 371 17.62 10.73 -7.63
C ALA A 371 16.96 10.49 -6.26
N ALA A 372 16.58 11.56 -5.60
CA ALA A 372 15.70 11.57 -4.44
C ALA A 372 14.40 12.30 -4.80
N VAL A 373 13.28 11.67 -4.50
CA VAL A 373 11.95 12.27 -4.62
C VAL A 373 11.22 12.17 -3.29
N GLU A 374 10.46 13.20 -2.94
CA GLU A 374 9.62 13.19 -1.74
C GLU A 374 8.23 12.70 -2.09
N PHE A 375 7.75 11.65 -1.44
CA PHE A 375 6.36 11.24 -1.57
C PHE A 375 5.45 12.16 -0.80
N LYS A 376 4.39 12.65 -1.46
CA LYS A 376 3.36 13.48 -0.86
C LYS A 376 1.98 12.89 -1.12
N LEU A 377 1.20 12.74 -0.06
CA LEU A 377 -0.21 12.41 -0.19
C LEU A 377 -0.96 13.69 -0.55
N THR A 378 -1.50 13.76 -1.76
CA THR A 378 -2.24 14.93 -2.23
C THR A 378 -3.74 14.74 -2.19
N ARG A 379 -4.21 13.49 -2.31
CA ARG A 379 -5.61 13.12 -2.25
C ARG A 379 -5.81 11.88 -1.38
N LYS A 380 -6.97 11.81 -0.74
CA LYS A 380 -7.40 10.67 0.06
C LYS A 380 -8.87 10.35 -0.21
N ILE A 381 -9.26 9.09 -0.02
CA ILE A 381 -10.65 8.68 -0.06
C ILE A 381 -11.29 9.09 1.28
N VAL A 382 -12.32 9.90 1.21
CA VAL A 382 -13.13 10.32 2.37
C VAL A 382 -14.52 9.76 2.21
N THR A 383 -15.04 9.13 3.27
CA THR A 383 -16.41 8.60 3.32
C THR A 383 -17.22 9.39 4.34
N ASP A 384 -18.38 9.87 3.93
CA ASP A 384 -19.41 10.33 4.86
C ASP A 384 -20.16 9.11 5.39
N GLU A 385 -19.93 8.76 6.64
CA GLU A 385 -20.46 7.55 7.27
C GLU A 385 -22.00 7.53 7.33
N ALA A 386 -22.64 8.70 7.39
CA ALA A 386 -24.09 8.80 7.50
C ALA A 386 -24.79 8.51 6.17
N SER A 387 -24.22 8.93 5.07
CA SER A 387 -24.76 8.69 3.71
C SER A 387 -24.16 7.48 3.01
N GLY A 388 -22.96 7.04 3.42
CA GLY A 388 -22.17 6.03 2.76
C GLY A 388 -21.53 6.51 1.45
N ILE A 389 -21.51 7.83 1.20
CA ILE A 389 -20.88 8.42 0.02
C ILE A 389 -19.39 8.61 0.26
N SER A 390 -18.60 8.20 -0.72
CA SER A 390 -17.15 8.36 -0.71
C SER A 390 -16.70 9.13 -1.95
N ALA A 391 -15.63 9.91 -1.80
CA ALA A 391 -14.96 10.58 -2.90
C ALA A 391 -13.46 10.69 -2.61
N LYS A 392 -12.62 10.68 -3.67
CA LYS A 392 -11.20 10.94 -3.57
C LYS A 392 -10.96 12.46 -3.69
N ILE A 393 -10.66 13.11 -2.58
CA ILE A 393 -10.52 14.56 -2.45
C ILE A 393 -9.14 14.94 -1.91
N GLY A 394 -8.77 16.23 -1.99
CA GLY A 394 -7.51 16.73 -1.43
C GLY A 394 -7.37 16.42 0.06
N VAL A 395 -6.13 16.25 0.53
CA VAL A 395 -5.84 15.91 1.94
C VAL A 395 -6.36 16.94 2.93
N ASP A 396 -6.40 18.21 2.52
CA ASP A 396 -6.90 19.34 3.31
C ASP A 396 -8.39 19.61 3.10
N GLN A 397 -9.05 18.76 2.31
CA GLN A 397 -10.46 18.89 1.99
C GLN A 397 -11.32 17.93 2.84
N ALA A 398 -12.58 18.30 3.01
CA ALA A 398 -13.60 17.52 3.67
C ALA A 398 -14.80 17.28 2.74
N LEU A 399 -15.34 16.07 2.78
CA LEU A 399 -16.60 15.71 2.13
C LEU A 399 -17.73 16.01 3.09
N LYS A 400 -18.71 16.79 2.65
CA LYS A 400 -19.94 17.08 3.40
C LYS A 400 -21.13 16.61 2.61
N VAL A 401 -22.01 15.82 3.25
CA VAL A 401 -23.25 15.32 2.65
C VAL A 401 -24.42 15.64 3.56
N GLU A 402 -25.36 16.44 3.09
CA GLU A 402 -26.57 16.80 3.84
C GLU A 402 -27.80 16.26 3.14
N PRO A 403 -28.63 15.41 3.80
CA PRO A 403 -29.89 14.97 3.21
C PRO A 403 -30.91 16.12 3.23
N ILE A 404 -31.48 16.40 2.06
CA ILE A 404 -32.61 17.34 1.93
C ILE A 404 -33.91 16.58 2.10
N THR A 405 -34.59 16.76 3.24
CA THR A 405 -35.83 16.04 3.58
C THR A 405 -37.10 16.90 3.49
N SER A 406 -36.97 18.18 3.16
CA SER A 406 -38.11 19.11 3.07
C SER A 406 -37.81 20.27 2.11
N GLY A 407 -38.83 21.13 1.89
CA GLY A 407 -38.72 22.31 1.04
C GLY A 407 -39.00 22.04 -0.44
N GLY A 408 -38.86 23.13 -1.24
CA GLY A 408 -39.30 23.14 -2.64
C GLY A 408 -38.55 22.13 -3.51
N LYS A 409 -37.23 21.98 -3.36
CA LYS A 409 -36.39 21.06 -4.10
C LYS A 409 -36.76 19.60 -3.81
N TYR A 410 -36.95 19.27 -2.53
CA TYR A 410 -37.41 17.94 -2.10
C TYR A 410 -38.78 17.59 -2.71
N ILE A 411 -39.75 18.52 -2.63
CA ILE A 411 -41.09 18.31 -3.17
C ILE A 411 -41.04 18.12 -4.69
N LEU A 412 -40.23 18.91 -5.40
CA LEU A 412 -40.06 18.79 -6.85
C LEU A 412 -39.41 17.47 -7.23
N ALA A 413 -38.35 17.04 -6.51
CA ALA A 413 -37.72 15.76 -6.72
C ALA A 413 -38.75 14.63 -6.55
N LYS A 414 -39.47 14.58 -5.42
CA LYS A 414 -40.48 13.54 -5.14
C LYS A 414 -41.64 13.51 -6.13
N ARG A 415 -42.01 14.65 -6.72
CA ARG A 415 -43.08 14.70 -7.75
C ARG A 415 -42.65 14.14 -9.11
N ASN A 416 -41.38 14.09 -9.39
CA ASN A 416 -40.83 13.67 -10.68
C ASN A 416 -40.32 12.22 -10.72
N ILE A 417 -40.45 11.49 -9.62
CA ILE A 417 -40.11 10.07 -9.57
C ILE A 417 -41.32 9.22 -10.03
N GLU A 418 -41.05 8.08 -10.62
CA GLU A 418 -42.06 7.13 -11.05
C GLU A 418 -42.76 6.47 -9.86
N LYS A 419 -43.99 5.98 -10.08
CA LYS A 419 -44.67 5.21 -9.05
C LYS A 419 -43.88 3.94 -8.70
N GLY A 420 -43.72 3.64 -7.41
CA GLY A 420 -42.94 2.52 -6.93
C GLY A 420 -41.46 2.84 -6.72
N TYR A 421 -41.01 4.06 -7.09
CA TYR A 421 -39.64 4.52 -6.84
C TYR A 421 -39.59 5.39 -5.60
N ASP A 422 -38.47 5.30 -4.86
CA ASP A 422 -38.13 6.25 -3.84
C ASP A 422 -36.95 7.12 -4.30
N ALA A 423 -36.69 8.23 -3.57
CA ALA A 423 -35.56 9.11 -3.84
C ALA A 423 -34.94 9.62 -2.57
N LYS A 424 -33.59 9.64 -2.57
CA LYS A 424 -32.77 10.44 -1.63
C LYS A 424 -32.33 11.69 -2.35
N VAL A 425 -32.57 12.85 -1.74
CA VAL A 425 -32.10 14.15 -2.25
C VAL A 425 -30.95 14.61 -1.34
N LEU A 426 -29.79 14.80 -1.94
CA LEU A 426 -28.55 15.04 -1.22
C LEU A 426 -27.91 16.37 -1.69
N ASP A 427 -27.47 17.17 -0.75
CA ASP A 427 -26.57 18.28 -0.98
C ASP A 427 -25.15 17.81 -0.63
N ILE A 428 -24.31 17.70 -1.65
CA ILE A 428 -22.95 17.23 -1.53
C ILE A 428 -22.02 18.40 -1.81
N SER A 429 -21.08 18.63 -0.93
CA SER A 429 -20.07 19.67 -1.11
C SER A 429 -18.70 19.21 -0.66
N ILE A 430 -17.67 19.76 -1.29
CA ILE A 430 -16.28 19.63 -0.88
C ILE A 430 -15.88 20.94 -0.20
N LEU A 431 -15.31 20.83 0.98
CA LEU A 431 -14.91 21.98 1.79
C LEU A 431 -13.39 22.04 1.90
N GLU A 432 -12.84 23.24 1.84
CA GLU A 432 -11.48 23.57 2.25
C GLU A 432 -11.56 24.53 3.44
N GLY A 433 -11.26 24.04 4.63
CA GLY A 433 -11.67 24.69 5.86
C GLY A 433 -13.20 24.80 5.93
N ASP A 434 -13.72 26.03 6.08
CA ASP A 434 -15.18 26.31 6.11
C ASP A 434 -15.75 26.76 4.74
N LYS A 435 -14.95 26.70 3.68
CA LYS A 435 -15.35 27.21 2.36
C LYS A 435 -15.62 26.05 1.40
N GLU A 436 -16.74 26.17 0.69
CA GLU A 436 -17.06 25.26 -0.39
C GLU A 436 -16.14 25.48 -1.59
N VAL A 437 -15.62 24.39 -2.14
CA VAL A 437 -14.72 24.36 -3.30
C VAL A 437 -15.55 24.05 -4.55
N ALA A 438 -15.45 24.93 -5.56
CA ALA A 438 -16.03 24.65 -6.87
C ALA A 438 -15.15 23.65 -7.63
N LEU A 439 -15.75 22.57 -8.11
CA LEU A 439 -15.04 21.59 -8.91
C LEU A 439 -14.90 22.05 -10.36
N GLU A 440 -13.67 22.25 -10.83
CA GLU A 440 -13.37 22.58 -12.23
C GLU A 440 -13.62 21.38 -13.14
N GLU A 441 -13.22 20.18 -12.69
CA GLU A 441 -13.48 18.90 -13.36
C GLU A 441 -14.44 18.01 -12.54
N PRO A 442 -15.16 17.08 -13.19
CA PRO A 442 -15.99 16.12 -12.48
C PRO A 442 -15.16 15.28 -11.51
N LEU A 443 -15.70 15.04 -10.33
CA LEU A 443 -15.13 14.14 -9.34
C LEU A 443 -15.98 12.86 -9.30
N THR A 444 -15.32 11.73 -9.19
CA THR A 444 -15.99 10.43 -9.05
C THR A 444 -16.45 10.22 -7.61
N PHE A 445 -17.72 9.97 -7.44
CA PHE A 445 -18.36 9.59 -6.18
C PHE A 445 -18.75 8.12 -6.22
N SER A 446 -18.64 7.45 -5.08
CA SER A 446 -19.16 6.11 -4.89
C SER A 446 -20.07 6.04 -3.67
N MET A 447 -21.07 5.16 -3.69
CA MET A 447 -21.99 4.93 -2.59
C MET A 447 -22.29 3.44 -2.46
N LYS A 448 -22.11 2.89 -1.26
CA LYS A 448 -22.54 1.52 -0.97
C LYS A 448 -24.03 1.50 -0.69
N LEU A 449 -24.74 0.64 -1.41
CA LEU A 449 -26.14 0.33 -1.20
C LEU A 449 -26.27 -1.18 -0.93
N ASP A 450 -27.15 -1.54 -0.01
CA ASP A 450 -27.48 -2.96 0.17
C ASP A 450 -28.17 -3.48 -1.10
N PRO A 451 -27.56 -4.41 -1.86
CA PRO A 451 -28.15 -4.92 -3.10
C PRO A 451 -29.45 -5.68 -2.87
N ASP A 452 -29.68 -6.15 -1.64
CA ASP A 452 -30.94 -6.80 -1.26
C ASP A 452 -32.06 -5.80 -0.93
N SER A 453 -31.73 -4.52 -0.76
CA SER A 453 -32.71 -3.45 -0.46
C SER A 453 -33.26 -2.73 -1.69
N VAL A 454 -32.67 -2.94 -2.87
CA VAL A 454 -33.07 -2.28 -4.14
C VAL A 454 -33.17 -3.27 -5.28
N PHE A 455 -34.01 -3.01 -6.28
CA PHE A 455 -34.05 -3.80 -7.51
C PHE A 455 -32.90 -3.38 -8.45
N ASP A 456 -32.18 -4.37 -8.98
CA ASP A 456 -31.11 -4.15 -9.95
C ASP A 456 -31.62 -3.42 -11.18
N GLY A 457 -30.81 -2.53 -11.74
CA GLY A 457 -31.11 -1.74 -12.92
C GLY A 457 -32.09 -0.57 -12.67
N THR A 458 -32.54 -0.36 -11.41
CA THR A 458 -33.41 0.76 -11.06
C THR A 458 -32.72 1.92 -10.42
N VAL A 459 -31.48 1.70 -9.93
CA VAL A 459 -30.69 2.74 -9.25
C VAL A 459 -30.13 3.74 -10.28
N LYS A 460 -30.47 5.01 -10.12
CA LYS A 460 -30.06 6.10 -11.02
C LYS A 460 -29.70 7.34 -10.23
N VAL A 461 -28.79 8.11 -10.79
CA VAL A 461 -28.42 9.44 -10.27
C VAL A 461 -28.97 10.52 -11.18
N ASN A 462 -29.51 11.58 -10.59
CA ASN A 462 -30.19 12.63 -11.32
C ASN A 462 -29.85 14.01 -10.73
N HIS A 463 -30.00 15.05 -11.54
CA HIS A 463 -30.10 16.44 -11.12
C HIS A 463 -31.51 16.99 -11.27
N LEU A 464 -31.87 17.94 -10.43
CA LEU A 464 -33.12 18.68 -10.63
C LEU A 464 -32.93 19.78 -11.68
N LYS A 465 -33.67 19.66 -12.81
CA LYS A 465 -33.69 20.64 -13.89
C LYS A 465 -35.02 21.38 -13.87
N ILE A 466 -35.05 22.56 -13.28
CA ILE A 466 -36.23 23.42 -13.10
C ILE A 466 -37.44 22.63 -12.55
N THR A 467 -38.07 21.76 -13.35
CA THR A 467 -39.28 20.99 -12.99
C THR A 467 -39.18 19.49 -13.30
N THR A 468 -38.07 19.00 -13.82
CA THR A 468 -37.85 17.60 -14.22
C THR A 468 -36.55 17.06 -13.63
N LEU A 469 -36.42 15.75 -13.58
CA LEU A 469 -35.14 15.10 -13.28
C LEU A 469 -34.35 14.90 -14.57
N GLU A 470 -33.07 15.17 -14.53
CA GLU A 470 -32.10 14.89 -15.59
C GLU A 470 -31.13 13.82 -15.10
N GLU A 471 -31.19 12.64 -15.71
CA GLU A 471 -30.31 11.52 -15.37
C GLU A 471 -28.88 11.87 -15.76
N ILE A 472 -27.92 11.60 -14.86
CA ILE A 472 -26.50 11.67 -15.12
C ILE A 472 -25.90 10.27 -15.22
N PRO A 473 -24.82 10.08 -16.01
CA PRO A 473 -24.19 8.78 -16.15
C PRO A 473 -23.79 8.19 -14.79
N SER A 474 -24.24 6.98 -14.53
CA SER A 474 -23.92 6.26 -13.30
C SER A 474 -23.88 4.76 -13.55
N THR A 475 -23.14 4.03 -12.72
CA THR A 475 -23.10 2.57 -12.74
C THR A 475 -23.43 2.03 -11.37
N PHE A 476 -24.24 0.97 -11.32
CA PHE A 476 -24.51 0.22 -10.10
C PHE A 476 -24.07 -1.22 -10.30
N LYS A 477 -23.09 -1.67 -9.56
CA LYS A 477 -22.54 -3.02 -9.66
C LYS A 477 -22.08 -3.50 -8.29
N ASP A 478 -22.42 -4.75 -7.96
CA ASP A 478 -22.01 -5.42 -6.73
C ASP A 478 -22.30 -4.59 -5.45
N GLY A 479 -23.45 -3.89 -5.44
CA GLY A 479 -23.88 -3.04 -4.33
C GLY A 479 -23.18 -1.67 -4.27
N VAL A 480 -22.37 -1.31 -5.26
CA VAL A 480 -21.70 -0.01 -5.33
C VAL A 480 -22.27 0.81 -6.49
N LEU A 481 -22.83 1.98 -6.16
CA LEU A 481 -23.19 3.02 -7.12
C LEU A 481 -21.99 3.94 -7.34
N THR A 482 -21.63 4.21 -8.61
CA THR A 482 -20.56 5.13 -8.97
C THR A 482 -21.07 6.15 -9.98
N PHE A 483 -20.72 7.42 -9.83
CA PHE A 483 -21.08 8.51 -10.73
C PHE A 483 -20.05 9.65 -10.69
N ASP A 484 -19.96 10.40 -11.78
CA ASP A 484 -19.12 11.59 -11.89
C ASP A 484 -19.97 12.86 -11.81
N ASP A 485 -19.56 13.81 -10.96
CA ASP A 485 -20.30 15.06 -10.78
C ASP A 485 -19.36 16.24 -10.46
N ARG A 486 -19.81 17.45 -10.84
CA ARG A 486 -19.18 18.74 -10.49
C ARG A 486 -19.83 19.42 -9.28
N LEU A 487 -20.82 18.78 -8.67
CA LEU A 487 -21.58 19.29 -7.52
C LEU A 487 -22.21 20.67 -7.74
N SER A 488 -22.55 21.00 -8.98
CA SER A 488 -23.21 22.27 -9.30
C SER A 488 -24.68 22.35 -8.93
N LYS A 489 -25.25 21.21 -8.52
CA LYS A 489 -26.66 21.03 -8.15
C LYS A 489 -26.79 19.88 -7.14
N GLU A 490 -27.98 19.80 -6.54
CA GLU A 490 -28.32 18.68 -5.67
C GLU A 490 -28.31 17.37 -6.44
N VAL A 491 -27.73 16.33 -5.82
CA VAL A 491 -27.73 14.96 -6.33
C VAL A 491 -28.99 14.25 -5.86
N ILE A 492 -29.72 13.66 -6.79
CA ILE A 492 -30.95 12.92 -6.51
C ILE A 492 -30.77 11.48 -6.91
N LEU A 493 -30.64 10.61 -5.91
CA LEU A 493 -30.61 9.18 -6.09
C LEU A 493 -32.04 8.66 -6.16
N THR A 494 -32.39 8.00 -7.27
CA THR A 494 -33.70 7.35 -7.45
C THR A 494 -33.50 5.85 -7.56
N TYR A 495 -34.39 5.08 -6.95
CA TYR A 495 -34.32 3.62 -6.92
C TYR A 495 -35.69 3.01 -6.61
N GLU A 496 -35.92 1.79 -7.02
CA GLU A 496 -37.07 1.01 -6.61
C GLU A 496 -36.69 0.12 -5.41
N PRO A 497 -37.24 0.38 -4.23
CA PRO A 497 -36.88 -0.39 -3.04
C PRO A 497 -37.51 -1.78 -3.07
N LYS A 498 -36.80 -2.79 -2.55
CA LYS A 498 -37.34 -4.11 -2.22
C LYS A 498 -38.04 -4.07 -0.87
N LEU A 499 -39.14 -3.34 -0.81
CA LEU A 499 -39.95 -3.26 0.41
C LEU A 499 -40.89 -4.49 0.46
N TYR A 500 -40.43 -5.54 1.12
CA TYR A 500 -41.22 -6.76 1.27
C TYR A 500 -42.58 -6.46 1.92
N GLY A 501 -43.64 -6.98 1.30
CA GLY A 501 -45.04 -6.72 1.67
C GLY A 501 -45.70 -5.57 0.91
N ASP A 502 -44.95 -4.63 0.32
CA ASP A 502 -45.50 -3.55 -0.53
C ASP A 502 -45.72 -4.02 -1.96
N VAL A 503 -46.79 -4.77 -2.15
CA VAL A 503 -47.13 -5.44 -3.43
C VAL A 503 -47.73 -4.49 -4.44
N ASN A 504 -48.42 -3.46 -3.99
CA ASN A 504 -49.01 -2.43 -4.84
C ASN A 504 -48.02 -1.33 -5.25
N ARG A 505 -46.80 -1.37 -4.63
CA ARG A 505 -45.67 -0.47 -4.87
C ARG A 505 -46.02 1.00 -4.67
N ASP A 506 -46.65 1.31 -3.54
CA ASP A 506 -46.96 2.68 -3.12
C ASP A 506 -46.04 3.19 -1.98
N LEU A 507 -45.01 2.42 -1.64
CA LEU A 507 -44.01 2.66 -0.61
C LEU A 507 -44.56 2.55 0.82
N THR A 508 -45.68 1.88 0.98
CA THR A 508 -46.24 1.55 2.28
C THR A 508 -46.64 0.08 2.31
N VAL A 509 -46.59 -0.55 3.45
CA VAL A 509 -47.10 -1.91 3.63
C VAL A 509 -48.34 -1.81 4.49
N ASP A 510 -49.49 -1.97 3.85
CA ASP A 510 -50.77 -1.80 4.52
C ASP A 510 -51.81 -2.94 4.19
N ILE A 511 -53.06 -2.76 4.61
CA ILE A 511 -54.13 -3.75 4.41
C ILE A 511 -54.42 -3.99 2.92
N SER A 512 -54.18 -3.00 2.06
CA SER A 512 -54.41 -3.14 0.61
C SER A 512 -53.44 -4.14 -0.01
N ASP A 513 -52.20 -4.20 0.46
CA ASP A 513 -51.19 -5.17 0.02
C ASP A 513 -51.53 -6.59 0.49
N ALA A 514 -51.96 -6.72 1.73
CA ALA A 514 -52.46 -8.01 2.22
C ALA A 514 -53.62 -8.54 1.41
N LEU A 515 -54.56 -7.66 0.99
CA LEU A 515 -55.68 -8.04 0.16
C LEU A 515 -55.24 -8.49 -1.26
N VAL A 516 -54.32 -7.73 -1.88
CA VAL A 516 -53.81 -8.07 -3.21
C VAL A 516 -52.98 -9.35 -3.18
N THR A 517 -52.19 -9.58 -2.14
CA THR A 517 -51.43 -10.81 -1.88
C THR A 517 -52.39 -12.01 -1.72
N LEU A 518 -53.48 -11.83 -0.96
CA LEU A 518 -54.50 -12.86 -0.79
C LEU A 518 -55.21 -13.19 -2.14
N GLN A 519 -55.53 -12.18 -2.93
CA GLN A 519 -56.11 -12.39 -4.27
C GLN A 519 -55.18 -13.19 -5.19
N LYS A 520 -53.88 -12.93 -5.13
CA LYS A 520 -52.86 -13.70 -5.88
C LYS A 520 -52.78 -15.14 -5.39
N SER A 521 -52.77 -15.37 -4.08
CA SER A 521 -52.67 -16.71 -3.50
C SER A 521 -53.84 -17.63 -3.88
N VAL A 522 -55.00 -17.06 -4.22
CA VAL A 522 -56.19 -17.80 -4.69
C VAL A 522 -56.42 -17.68 -6.21
N GLY A 523 -55.49 -17.12 -6.94
CA GLY A 523 -55.50 -17.07 -8.42
C GLY A 523 -56.47 -16.04 -9.03
N LEU A 524 -56.86 -15.01 -8.27
CA LEU A 524 -57.76 -13.95 -8.77
C LEU A 524 -57.02 -12.83 -9.51
N VAL A 525 -55.74 -12.66 -9.28
CA VAL A 525 -54.88 -11.64 -9.93
C VAL A 525 -53.55 -12.26 -10.33
N GLU A 526 -52.92 -11.69 -11.36
CA GLU A 526 -51.57 -12.06 -11.77
C GLU A 526 -50.57 -11.01 -11.26
N PHE A 527 -49.39 -11.48 -10.86
CA PHE A 527 -48.28 -10.65 -10.41
C PHE A 527 -47.16 -10.65 -11.45
N ASP A 528 -46.52 -9.52 -11.60
CA ASP A 528 -45.22 -9.46 -12.27
C ASP A 528 -44.12 -10.07 -11.37
N GLU A 529 -42.90 -10.17 -11.89
CA GLU A 529 -41.76 -10.77 -11.18
C GLU A 529 -41.44 -10.00 -9.87
N LYS A 530 -41.46 -8.67 -9.91
CA LYS A 530 -41.17 -7.83 -8.73
C LYS A 530 -42.27 -7.96 -7.68
N GLN A 531 -43.53 -7.95 -8.10
CA GLN A 531 -44.64 -8.17 -7.17
C GLN A 531 -44.57 -9.55 -6.53
N THR A 532 -44.14 -10.57 -7.25
CA THR A 532 -43.95 -11.92 -6.72
C THR A 532 -42.84 -11.94 -5.66
N ILE A 533 -41.72 -11.24 -5.90
CA ILE A 533 -40.61 -11.11 -4.93
C ILE A 533 -41.07 -10.39 -3.66
N LEU A 534 -41.82 -9.28 -3.82
CA LEU A 534 -42.27 -8.47 -2.68
C LEU A 534 -43.37 -9.16 -1.86
N ALA A 535 -44.18 -10.01 -2.48
CA ALA A 535 -45.29 -10.72 -1.84
C ALA A 535 -44.84 -11.95 -1.06
N ASP A 536 -43.77 -12.62 -1.45
CA ASP A 536 -43.22 -13.78 -0.76
C ASP A 536 -42.42 -13.29 0.49
N VAL A 537 -43.12 -13.11 1.59
CA VAL A 537 -42.59 -12.52 2.83
C VAL A 537 -42.21 -13.56 3.87
N ASP A 538 -42.58 -14.82 3.71
CA ASP A 538 -42.25 -15.89 4.65
C ASP A 538 -41.09 -16.79 4.18
N GLY A 539 -40.66 -16.62 2.91
CA GLY A 539 -39.58 -17.39 2.30
C GLY A 539 -39.95 -18.82 1.92
N SER A 540 -41.26 -19.16 1.93
CA SER A 540 -41.78 -20.41 1.40
C SER A 540 -41.79 -20.39 -0.14
N GLU A 541 -42.06 -21.53 -0.80
CA GLU A 541 -42.11 -21.56 -2.23
C GLU A 541 -43.42 -20.91 -2.76
N GLY A 542 -43.29 -19.71 -3.34
CA GLY A 542 -44.37 -18.97 -4.01
C GLY A 542 -45.25 -18.15 -3.08
N VAL A 543 -46.20 -17.40 -3.69
CA VAL A 543 -47.11 -16.51 -2.94
C VAL A 543 -48.31 -17.30 -2.45
N THR A 544 -48.46 -17.38 -1.13
CA THR A 544 -49.48 -18.20 -0.45
C THR A 544 -50.39 -17.36 0.46
N VAL A 545 -51.41 -18.01 1.05
CA VAL A 545 -52.25 -17.38 2.07
C VAL A 545 -51.45 -17.00 3.34
N SER A 546 -50.35 -17.73 3.61
CA SER A 546 -49.42 -17.43 4.74
C SER A 546 -48.77 -16.08 4.59
N ASP A 547 -48.32 -15.74 3.39
CA ASP A 547 -47.74 -14.43 3.08
C ASP A 547 -48.76 -13.31 3.28
N ALA A 548 -49.97 -13.48 2.75
CA ALA A 548 -51.04 -12.52 2.93
C ALA A 548 -51.39 -12.28 4.43
N LEU A 549 -51.39 -13.36 5.23
CA LEU A 549 -51.62 -13.27 6.66
C LEU A 549 -50.48 -12.54 7.35
N ALA A 550 -49.22 -12.81 6.98
CA ALA A 550 -48.03 -12.14 7.56
C ALA A 550 -48.07 -10.63 7.23
N VAL A 551 -48.36 -10.26 5.99
CA VAL A 551 -48.52 -8.85 5.59
C VAL A 551 -49.63 -8.18 6.35
N LEU A 552 -50.80 -8.85 6.54
CA LEU A 552 -51.93 -8.32 7.32
C LEU A 552 -51.54 -8.10 8.79
N GLN A 553 -50.85 -9.06 9.41
CA GLN A 553 -50.43 -8.96 10.83
C GLN A 553 -49.45 -7.79 11.03
N TYR A 554 -48.55 -7.59 10.09
CA TYR A 554 -47.65 -6.43 10.06
C TYR A 554 -48.41 -5.12 9.87
N ALA A 555 -49.31 -5.05 8.90
CA ALA A 555 -50.09 -3.86 8.57
C ALA A 555 -50.97 -3.38 9.73
N VAL A 556 -51.49 -4.32 10.57
CA VAL A 556 -52.31 -3.98 11.73
C VAL A 556 -51.52 -3.93 13.05
N GLY A 557 -50.17 -4.02 13.01
CA GLY A 557 -49.29 -3.88 14.15
C GLY A 557 -49.31 -5.06 15.16
N ILE A 558 -49.67 -6.25 14.71
CA ILE A 558 -49.59 -7.49 15.51
C ILE A 558 -48.15 -7.99 15.56
N VAL A 559 -47.40 -7.81 14.49
CA VAL A 559 -45.96 -8.09 14.40
C VAL A 559 -45.23 -6.85 13.97
N ASP A 560 -44.01 -6.66 14.50
CA ASP A 560 -43.18 -5.50 14.19
C ASP A 560 -42.35 -5.67 12.93
N ASN A 561 -42.16 -6.91 12.44
CA ASN A 561 -41.35 -7.24 11.27
C ASN A 561 -41.97 -8.39 10.47
N LEU A 562 -41.77 -8.34 9.16
CA LEU A 562 -42.09 -9.47 8.28
C LEU A 562 -41.04 -10.58 8.37
N PRO A 563 -41.42 -11.88 8.23
CA PRO A 563 -40.50 -13.01 8.44
C PRO A 563 -39.22 -12.95 7.60
N LYS A 564 -39.31 -12.58 6.32
CA LYS A 564 -38.19 -12.52 5.39
C LYS A 564 -37.17 -11.44 5.75
N VAL A 565 -37.57 -10.40 6.47
CA VAL A 565 -36.66 -9.34 6.99
C VAL A 565 -35.84 -9.86 8.16
N ASN A 566 -36.31 -10.89 8.88
CA ASN A 566 -35.62 -11.49 10.03
C ASN A 566 -34.68 -12.64 9.64
N LEU A 567 -34.58 -13.01 8.38
CA LEU A 567 -33.70 -14.09 7.88
C LEU A 567 -32.27 -13.61 7.52
N LYS A 568 -31.94 -12.35 7.87
CA LYS A 568 -30.59 -11.77 7.67
C LYS A 568 -29.78 -11.73 8.95
#